data_1b90b3311d28b0ee04fb5eed1a3f8b64
#
_entry.id   1b90b3311d28b0ee04fb5eed1a3f8b64
#
_cell.length_a   1.000
_cell.length_b   1.000
_cell.length_c   1.000
_cell.angle_alpha   90.00
_cell.angle_beta   90.00
_cell.angle_gamma   90.00
#
_symmetry.space_group_name_H-M   'P 1'
#
loop_
_entity.id
_entity.type
_entity.pdbx_description
1 polymer ?
#
loop_
_entity_poly.entity_id
_entity_poly.type
_entity_poly.pdbx_seq_one_letter_code
_entity_poly.pdbx_strand_id
1 'polypeptide(L)'
;VFEPKLLEGARLLHINGRHENTCRDALRHAQAQNIEISFDGGAGRFRESIRDLFEASHVRIVSRDFAEKCSGSTDLTAMAAKLIQPPARLLVITEGTRGSHVWRPDATHFHQPAFKAEPLIDTTGCGDVFHGAFLHGWLSQWPLERCASYASRLASKNAEGLGGRHVLSKERPTLNLEL
;
A
#
# COMPACT_ATOMS: atom_id res chain seq x y z
N VAL A 1 -22.66 7.33 -0.36
CA VAL A 1 -22.62 8.17 -1.58
C VAL A 1 -21.31 8.94 -1.55
N PHE A 2 -20.57 8.97 -2.65
CA PHE A 2 -19.37 9.77 -2.81
C PHE A 2 -19.72 11.25 -3.02
N GLU A 3 -19.03 12.15 -2.32
CA GLU A 3 -19.18 13.60 -2.49
C GLU A 3 -17.88 14.16 -3.10
N PRO A 4 -17.93 14.78 -4.29
CA PRO A 4 -16.73 15.29 -4.99
C PRO A 4 -15.87 16.25 -4.18
N LYS A 5 -16.49 17.07 -3.31
CA LYS A 5 -15.77 18.01 -2.43
C LYS A 5 -14.75 17.35 -1.50
N LEU A 6 -14.88 16.03 -1.23
CA LEU A 6 -13.93 15.29 -0.40
C LEU A 6 -12.54 15.16 -1.05
N LEU A 7 -12.44 15.39 -2.36
CA LEU A 7 -11.16 15.35 -3.09
C LEU A 7 -10.62 16.74 -3.43
N GLU A 8 -11.26 17.82 -2.98
CA GLU A 8 -10.73 19.17 -3.18
C GLU A 8 -9.35 19.32 -2.50
N GLY A 9 -8.34 19.70 -3.29
CA GLY A 9 -6.96 19.82 -2.81
C GLY A 9 -6.24 18.49 -2.51
N ALA A 10 -6.88 17.35 -2.78
CA ALA A 10 -6.25 16.05 -2.59
C ALA A 10 -5.15 15.82 -3.62
N ARG A 11 -3.99 15.33 -3.16
CA ARG A 11 -2.88 14.92 -4.02
C ARG A 11 -2.94 13.44 -4.40
N LEU A 12 -3.64 12.64 -3.60
CA LEU A 12 -3.74 11.20 -3.76
C LEU A 12 -5.08 10.70 -3.21
N LEU A 13 -5.75 9.85 -3.98
CA LEU A 13 -6.90 9.06 -3.55
C LEU A 13 -6.43 7.65 -3.19
N HIS A 14 -6.67 7.21 -1.94
CA HIS A 14 -6.37 5.85 -1.49
C HIS A 14 -7.65 5.03 -1.37
N ILE A 15 -7.75 3.91 -2.10
CA ILE A 15 -8.93 3.04 -2.14
C ILE A 15 -8.55 1.59 -1.88
N ASN A 16 -9.50 0.82 -1.35
CA ASN A 16 -9.33 -0.62 -1.06
C ASN A 16 -10.45 -1.51 -1.64
N GLY A 17 -11.35 -0.94 -2.43
CA GLY A 17 -12.45 -1.66 -3.06
C GLY A 17 -13.56 -2.15 -2.11
N ARG A 18 -13.56 -1.79 -0.82
CA ARG A 18 -14.57 -2.28 0.14
C ARG A 18 -15.99 -1.82 -0.22
N HIS A 19 -16.13 -0.58 -0.67
CA HIS A 19 -17.39 0.02 -1.15
C HIS A 19 -17.27 0.29 -2.64
N GLU A 20 -17.45 -0.73 -3.45
CA GLU A 20 -17.09 -0.75 -4.88
C GLU A 20 -17.65 0.44 -5.66
N ASN A 21 -18.96 0.70 -5.56
CA ASN A 21 -19.60 1.81 -6.29
C ASN A 21 -19.04 3.17 -5.86
N THR A 22 -18.88 3.39 -4.54
CA THR A 22 -18.30 4.61 -4.00
C THR A 22 -16.84 4.78 -4.45
N CYS A 23 -16.06 3.68 -4.47
CA CYS A 23 -14.69 3.71 -4.99
C CYS A 23 -14.64 4.04 -6.47
N ARG A 24 -15.56 3.52 -7.30
CA ARG A 24 -15.64 3.84 -8.74
C ARG A 24 -16.04 5.31 -8.98
N ASP A 25 -16.97 5.84 -8.18
CA ASP A 25 -17.34 7.25 -8.27
C ASP A 25 -16.14 8.14 -7.92
N ALA A 26 -15.45 7.85 -6.82
CA ALA A 26 -14.25 8.57 -6.39
C ALA A 26 -13.11 8.45 -7.42
N LEU A 27 -12.92 7.26 -7.99
CA LEU A 27 -11.91 6.99 -9.02
C LEU A 27 -12.15 7.86 -10.26
N ARG A 28 -13.38 7.85 -10.80
CA ARG A 28 -13.72 8.67 -11.97
C ARG A 28 -13.46 10.17 -11.72
N HIS A 29 -13.80 10.63 -10.53
CA HIS A 29 -13.59 12.02 -10.17
C HIS A 29 -12.10 12.35 -10.01
N ALA A 30 -11.33 11.48 -9.38
CA ALA A 30 -9.88 11.61 -9.26
C ALA A 30 -9.18 11.64 -10.61
N GLN A 31 -9.58 10.76 -11.54
CA GLN A 31 -9.05 10.74 -12.91
C GLN A 31 -9.33 12.04 -13.65
N ALA A 32 -10.56 12.57 -13.55
CA ALA A 32 -10.94 13.84 -14.19
C ALA A 32 -10.13 15.05 -13.67
N GLN A 33 -9.60 14.97 -12.43
CA GLN A 33 -8.81 16.03 -11.81
C GLN A 33 -7.29 15.71 -11.79
N ASN A 34 -6.84 14.64 -12.46
CA ASN A 34 -5.45 14.19 -12.44
C ASN A 34 -4.90 13.94 -11.01
N ILE A 35 -5.76 13.53 -10.08
CA ILE A 35 -5.36 13.12 -8.74
C ILE A 35 -4.75 11.73 -8.83
N GLU A 36 -3.59 11.52 -8.19
CA GLU A 36 -2.95 10.22 -8.14
C GLU A 36 -3.80 9.21 -7.35
N ILE A 37 -3.80 7.95 -7.78
CA ILE A 37 -4.64 6.90 -7.19
C ILE A 37 -3.75 5.80 -6.65
N SER A 38 -3.95 5.41 -5.38
CA SER A 38 -3.32 4.24 -4.78
C SER A 38 -4.36 3.19 -4.40
N PHE A 39 -3.97 1.92 -4.50
CA PHE A 39 -4.82 0.78 -4.18
C PHE A 39 -4.22 -0.08 -3.07
N ASP A 40 -5.06 -0.41 -2.07
CA ASP A 40 -4.78 -1.38 -1.02
C ASP A 40 -5.40 -2.74 -1.36
N GLY A 41 -4.54 -3.70 -1.73
CA GLY A 41 -4.91 -5.10 -1.93
C GLY A 41 -4.57 -5.97 -0.74
N GLY A 42 -5.22 -5.78 0.40
CA GLY A 42 -4.98 -6.60 1.59
C GLY A 42 -5.31 -8.09 1.40
N ALA A 43 -4.78 -8.95 2.28
CA ALA A 43 -4.99 -10.38 2.25
C ALA A 43 -6.49 -10.73 2.35
N GLY A 44 -6.92 -11.72 1.56
CA GLY A 44 -8.32 -12.15 1.48
C GLY A 44 -9.27 -11.16 0.79
N ARG A 45 -8.76 -10.05 0.24
CA ARG A 45 -9.61 -9.00 -0.35
C ARG A 45 -9.78 -9.11 -1.87
N PHE A 46 -9.01 -9.95 -2.57
CA PHE A 46 -9.16 -10.08 -4.01
C PHE A 46 -10.55 -10.61 -4.39
N ARG A 47 -11.21 -9.91 -5.27
CA ARG A 47 -12.44 -10.28 -5.98
C ARG A 47 -12.35 -9.76 -7.40
N GLU A 48 -12.86 -10.50 -8.35
CA GLU A 48 -12.85 -10.06 -9.75
C GLU A 48 -13.60 -8.72 -9.94
N SER A 49 -14.63 -8.48 -9.12
CA SER A 49 -15.42 -7.25 -9.15
C SER A 49 -14.65 -5.96 -8.79
N ILE A 50 -13.45 -6.05 -8.22
CA ILE A 50 -12.62 -4.88 -7.92
C ILE A 50 -11.34 -4.79 -8.76
N ARG A 51 -11.18 -5.66 -9.73
CA ARG A 51 -10.01 -5.69 -10.63
C ARG A 51 -9.84 -4.35 -11.35
N ASP A 52 -10.93 -3.78 -11.83
CA ASP A 52 -10.95 -2.48 -12.50
C ASP A 52 -10.38 -1.34 -11.63
N LEU A 53 -10.69 -1.34 -10.33
CA LEU A 53 -10.16 -0.36 -9.38
C LEU A 53 -8.65 -0.51 -9.18
N PHE A 54 -8.20 -1.77 -9.09
CA PHE A 54 -6.77 -2.09 -9.00
C PHE A 54 -6.03 -1.68 -10.28
N GLU A 55 -6.54 -2.06 -11.45
CA GLU A 55 -5.91 -1.80 -12.74
C GLU A 55 -5.86 -0.31 -13.08
N ALA A 56 -6.82 0.48 -12.61
CA ALA A 56 -6.84 1.94 -12.80
C ALA A 56 -5.91 2.71 -11.85
N SER A 57 -5.27 2.04 -10.89
CA SER A 57 -4.45 2.69 -9.86
C SER A 57 -2.98 2.84 -10.27
N HIS A 58 -2.37 3.97 -9.86
CA HIS A 58 -0.99 4.32 -10.16
C HIS A 58 0.01 3.71 -9.17
N VAL A 59 -0.34 3.67 -7.89
CA VAL A 59 0.47 3.08 -6.81
C VAL A 59 -0.28 1.86 -6.27
N ARG A 60 0.24 0.68 -6.52
CA ARG A 60 -0.38 -0.59 -6.14
C ARG A 60 0.39 -1.21 -4.98
N ILE A 61 -0.21 -1.23 -3.80
CA ILE A 61 0.37 -1.90 -2.62
C ILE A 61 -0.56 -3.05 -2.28
N VAL A 62 -0.08 -4.28 -2.42
CA VAL A 62 -0.91 -5.47 -2.26
C VAL A 62 -0.21 -6.53 -1.42
N SER A 63 -0.97 -7.38 -0.75
CA SER A 63 -0.44 -8.57 -0.11
C SER A 63 -0.08 -9.63 -1.15
N ARG A 64 0.80 -10.56 -0.78
CA ARG A 64 1.10 -11.71 -1.63
C ARG A 64 -0.16 -12.50 -2.00
N ASP A 65 -1.06 -12.75 -1.05
CA ASP A 65 -2.34 -13.44 -1.30
C ASP A 65 -3.18 -12.74 -2.39
N PHE A 66 -3.28 -11.41 -2.33
CA PHE A 66 -3.95 -10.63 -3.37
C PHE A 66 -3.24 -10.77 -4.72
N ALA A 67 -1.91 -10.62 -4.72
CA ALA A 67 -1.10 -10.68 -5.94
C ALA A 67 -1.20 -12.06 -6.62
N GLU A 68 -1.15 -13.15 -5.86
CA GLU A 68 -1.31 -14.52 -6.37
C GLU A 68 -2.67 -14.72 -7.05
N LYS A 69 -3.74 -14.32 -6.38
CA LYS A 69 -5.12 -14.46 -6.91
C LYS A 69 -5.36 -13.56 -8.12
N CYS A 70 -4.87 -12.34 -8.09
CA CYS A 70 -5.04 -11.37 -9.17
C CYS A 70 -4.24 -11.76 -10.42
N SER A 71 -3.02 -12.25 -10.25
CA SER A 71 -2.12 -12.62 -11.38
C SER A 71 -2.30 -14.06 -11.87
N GLY A 72 -2.83 -14.95 -11.02
CA GLY A 72 -2.87 -16.39 -11.26
C GLY A 72 -1.48 -17.04 -11.23
N SER A 73 -0.51 -16.47 -10.53
CA SER A 73 0.86 -16.97 -10.40
C SER A 73 1.31 -16.97 -8.94
N THR A 74 2.23 -17.87 -8.59
CA THR A 74 2.90 -17.90 -7.27
C THR A 74 4.34 -17.39 -7.34
N ASP A 75 4.87 -17.18 -8.54
CA ASP A 75 6.19 -16.61 -8.78
C ASP A 75 6.14 -15.08 -8.72
N LEU A 76 7.02 -14.47 -7.90
CA LEU A 76 7.03 -13.03 -7.66
C LEU A 76 7.29 -12.21 -8.92
N THR A 77 8.21 -12.66 -9.77
CA THR A 77 8.56 -11.96 -11.01
C THR A 77 7.41 -12.01 -12.02
N ALA A 78 6.79 -13.19 -12.15
CA ALA A 78 5.63 -13.36 -13.01
C ALA A 78 4.41 -12.58 -12.51
N MET A 79 4.19 -12.51 -11.17
CA MET A 79 3.19 -11.63 -10.56
C MET A 79 3.47 -10.18 -10.91
N ALA A 80 4.69 -9.69 -10.67
CA ALA A 80 5.06 -8.31 -10.94
C ALA A 80 4.86 -7.93 -12.39
N ALA A 81 5.30 -8.76 -13.33
CA ALA A 81 5.15 -8.53 -14.76
C ALA A 81 3.68 -8.37 -15.19
N LYS A 82 2.75 -9.12 -14.57
CA LYS A 82 1.31 -9.00 -14.84
C LYS A 82 0.66 -7.82 -14.14
N LEU A 83 1.12 -7.48 -12.94
CA LEU A 83 0.44 -6.52 -12.07
C LEU A 83 0.95 -5.08 -12.17
N ILE A 84 2.09 -4.83 -12.86
CA ILE A 84 2.66 -3.48 -13.01
C ILE A 84 2.29 -2.81 -14.34
N GLN A 85 1.28 -3.31 -15.03
CA GLN A 85 0.83 -2.74 -16.30
C GLN A 85 0.33 -1.28 -16.14
N PRO A 86 0.48 -0.44 -17.17
CA PRO A 86 -0.02 0.94 -17.13
C PRO A 86 -1.49 1.01 -16.65
N PRO A 87 -1.85 2.05 -15.88
CA PRO A 87 -1.11 3.26 -15.52
C PRO A 87 -0.20 3.13 -14.29
N ALA A 88 0.09 1.89 -13.81
CA ALA A 88 0.91 1.68 -12.62
C ALA A 88 2.29 2.34 -12.77
N ARG A 89 2.68 3.09 -11.74
CA ARG A 89 4.01 3.69 -11.57
C ARG A 89 4.84 2.93 -10.54
N LEU A 90 4.14 2.14 -9.71
CA LEU A 90 4.74 1.38 -8.62
C LEU A 90 3.87 0.18 -8.27
N LEU A 91 4.54 -0.94 -8.01
CA LEU A 91 3.95 -2.12 -7.38
C LEU A 91 4.74 -2.50 -6.14
N VAL A 92 4.06 -2.69 -5.03
CA VAL A 92 4.61 -3.24 -3.78
C VAL A 92 3.83 -4.50 -3.44
N ILE A 93 4.54 -5.61 -3.24
CA ILE A 93 3.95 -6.86 -2.74
C ILE A 93 4.47 -7.09 -1.33
N THR A 94 3.58 -7.09 -0.34
CA THR A 94 3.92 -7.32 1.06
C THR A 94 3.77 -8.80 1.41
N GLU A 95 4.72 -9.32 2.21
CA GLU A 95 4.78 -10.72 2.63
C GLU A 95 4.83 -10.90 4.15
N GLY A 96 4.29 -9.94 4.91
CA GLY A 96 4.29 -9.96 6.37
C GLY A 96 5.71 -9.99 6.95
N THR A 97 6.04 -11.03 7.71
CA THR A 97 7.37 -11.17 8.36
C THR A 97 8.52 -11.38 7.38
N ARG A 98 8.24 -11.66 6.10
CA ARG A 98 9.26 -11.73 5.06
C ARG A 98 9.59 -10.36 4.45
N GLY A 99 8.82 -9.30 4.78
CA GLY A 99 9.05 -7.97 4.28
C GLY A 99 8.19 -7.61 3.06
N SER A 100 8.76 -6.86 2.14
CA SER A 100 8.06 -6.40 0.93
C SER A 100 9.00 -6.33 -0.27
N HIS A 101 8.44 -6.54 -1.42
CA HIS A 101 9.10 -6.40 -2.72
C HIS A 101 8.54 -5.19 -3.45
N VAL A 102 9.42 -4.38 -4.03
CA VAL A 102 9.07 -3.13 -4.71
C VAL A 102 9.54 -3.19 -6.15
N TRP A 103 8.63 -2.92 -7.10
CA TRP A 103 8.93 -2.86 -8.54
C TRP A 103 8.52 -1.53 -9.14
N ARG A 104 9.32 -1.09 -10.14
CA ARG A 104 8.98 -0.03 -11.08
C ARG A 104 8.65 -0.61 -12.45
N PRO A 105 7.97 0.15 -13.34
CA PRO A 105 7.67 -0.30 -14.71
C PRO A 105 8.91 -0.63 -15.56
N ASP A 106 10.07 -0.07 -15.25
CA ASP A 106 11.36 -0.35 -15.90
C ASP A 106 12.02 -1.66 -15.42
N ALA A 107 11.29 -2.50 -14.71
CA ALA A 107 11.73 -3.73 -14.08
C ALA A 107 12.75 -3.55 -12.94
N THR A 108 13.05 -2.32 -12.51
CA THR A 108 13.82 -2.09 -11.29
C THR A 108 13.08 -2.73 -10.11
N HIS A 109 13.81 -3.55 -9.34
CA HIS A 109 13.27 -4.30 -8.22
C HIS A 109 14.23 -4.32 -7.05
N PHE A 110 13.68 -4.23 -5.83
CA PHE A 110 14.41 -4.55 -4.60
C PHE A 110 13.50 -5.20 -3.56
N HIS A 111 14.10 -5.88 -2.61
CA HIS A 111 13.45 -6.47 -1.45
C HIS A 111 13.80 -5.67 -0.20
N GLN A 112 12.78 -5.25 0.56
CA GLN A 112 12.91 -4.67 1.89
C GLN A 112 12.56 -5.75 2.92
N PRO A 113 13.52 -6.24 3.72
CA PRO A 113 13.23 -7.16 4.83
C PRO A 113 12.32 -6.53 5.88
N ALA A 114 11.51 -7.35 6.54
CA ALA A 114 10.72 -6.88 7.68
C ALA A 114 11.62 -6.55 8.87
N PHE A 115 11.25 -5.51 9.63
CA PHE A 115 11.80 -5.32 10.97
C PHE A 115 11.10 -6.26 11.94
N LYS A 116 11.84 -6.79 12.89
CA LYS A 116 11.30 -7.63 13.94
C LYS A 116 10.54 -6.78 14.96
N ALA A 117 9.33 -7.21 15.32
CA ALA A 117 8.59 -6.63 16.45
C ALA A 117 8.98 -7.35 17.73
N GLU A 118 9.39 -6.60 18.76
CA GLU A 118 9.76 -7.15 20.06
C GLU A 118 9.23 -6.27 21.20
N PRO A 119 8.23 -6.77 21.94
CA PRO A 119 7.50 -8.05 21.76
C PRO A 119 6.53 -8.01 20.58
N LEU A 120 6.22 -9.17 19.97
CA LEU A 120 5.12 -9.29 19.03
C LEU A 120 3.82 -9.53 19.81
N ILE A 121 2.88 -8.57 19.76
CA ILE A 121 1.62 -8.61 20.52
C ILE A 121 0.41 -8.75 19.59
N ASP A 122 0.28 -7.88 18.59
CA ASP A 122 -0.90 -7.86 17.70
C ASP A 122 -0.52 -7.34 16.31
N THR A 123 -0.79 -8.12 15.28
CA THR A 123 -0.52 -7.73 13.88
C THR A 123 -1.66 -6.98 13.21
N THR A 124 -2.76 -6.75 13.92
CA THR A 124 -3.91 -5.99 13.41
C THR A 124 -3.46 -4.61 12.94
N GLY A 125 -3.87 -4.23 11.73
CA GLY A 125 -3.58 -2.90 11.15
C GLY A 125 -2.13 -2.66 10.71
N CYS A 126 -1.22 -3.64 10.85
CA CYS A 126 0.16 -3.47 10.37
C CYS A 126 0.21 -3.18 8.86
N GLY A 127 -0.68 -3.80 8.07
CA GLY A 127 -0.84 -3.48 6.65
C GLY A 127 -1.28 -2.04 6.43
N ASP A 128 -2.32 -1.59 7.15
CA ASP A 128 -2.83 -0.22 7.02
C ASP A 128 -1.76 0.82 7.41
N VAL A 129 -0.99 0.55 8.47
CA VAL A 129 0.16 1.39 8.89
C VAL A 129 1.24 1.41 7.82
N PHE A 130 1.58 0.23 7.24
CA PHE A 130 2.54 0.15 6.15
C PHE A 130 2.10 1.02 4.97
N HIS A 131 0.85 0.91 4.53
CA HIS A 131 0.30 1.71 3.44
C HIS A 131 0.41 3.20 3.73
N GLY A 132 -0.07 3.66 4.88
CA GLY A 132 -0.02 5.07 5.25
C GLY A 132 1.41 5.63 5.30
N ALA A 133 2.33 4.87 5.89
CA ALA A 133 3.74 5.26 6.00
C ALA A 133 4.45 5.29 4.63
N PHE A 134 4.20 4.28 3.79
CA PHE A 134 4.77 4.23 2.44
C PHE A 134 4.30 5.40 1.59
N LEU A 135 2.98 5.65 1.59
CA LEU A 135 2.37 6.74 0.82
C LEU A 135 2.80 8.12 1.34
N HIS A 136 3.06 8.27 2.63
CA HIS A 136 3.67 9.50 3.18
C HIS A 136 5.04 9.76 2.55
N GLY A 137 5.93 8.76 2.53
CA GLY A 137 7.23 8.88 1.89
C GLY A 137 7.12 9.14 0.38
N TRP A 138 6.22 8.44 -0.31
CA TRP A 138 5.93 8.62 -1.73
C TRP A 138 5.52 10.06 -2.06
N LEU A 139 4.54 10.61 -1.35
CA LEU A 139 4.07 11.99 -1.51
C LEU A 139 5.13 13.04 -1.10
N SER A 140 6.07 12.65 -0.25
CA SER A 140 7.23 13.47 0.14
C SER A 140 8.42 13.29 -0.80
N GLN A 141 8.26 12.52 -1.88
CA GLN A 141 9.29 12.26 -2.89
C GLN A 141 10.58 11.64 -2.33
N TRP A 142 10.47 10.81 -1.30
CA TRP A 142 11.61 10.08 -0.77
C TRP A 142 12.06 8.98 -1.75
N PRO A 143 13.35 8.56 -1.69
CA PRO A 143 13.79 7.33 -2.35
C PRO A 143 12.91 6.15 -1.94
N LEU A 144 12.61 5.22 -2.88
CA LEU A 144 11.69 4.11 -2.61
C LEU A 144 12.18 3.18 -1.50
N GLU A 145 13.49 3.00 -1.39
CA GLU A 145 14.14 2.23 -0.34
C GLU A 145 13.82 2.85 1.04
N ARG A 146 13.85 4.17 1.14
CA ARG A 146 13.47 4.89 2.35
C ARG A 146 11.97 4.75 2.64
N CYS A 147 11.11 4.86 1.63
CA CYS A 147 9.67 4.64 1.78
C CYS A 147 9.38 3.25 2.35
N ALA A 148 9.97 2.20 1.76
CA ALA A 148 9.77 0.82 2.16
C ALA A 148 10.33 0.52 3.57
N SER A 149 11.53 1.01 3.87
CA SER A 149 12.17 0.85 5.19
C SER A 149 11.34 1.54 6.28
N TYR A 150 10.92 2.79 6.05
CA TYR A 150 10.09 3.54 6.99
C TYR A 150 8.75 2.84 7.23
N ALA A 151 8.06 2.41 6.17
CA ALA A 151 6.79 1.70 6.26
C ALA A 151 6.92 0.37 7.02
N SER A 152 7.97 -0.40 6.72
CA SER A 152 8.26 -1.67 7.39
C SER A 152 8.55 -1.46 8.88
N ARG A 153 9.33 -0.43 9.24
CA ARG A 153 9.64 -0.09 10.64
C ARG A 153 8.39 0.32 11.43
N LEU A 154 7.53 1.18 10.85
CA LEU A 154 6.29 1.59 11.52
C LEU A 154 5.30 0.42 11.67
N ALA A 155 5.18 -0.45 10.67
CA ALA A 155 4.36 -1.65 10.76
C ALA A 155 4.86 -2.59 11.87
N SER A 156 6.18 -2.78 12.01
CA SER A 156 6.79 -3.54 13.11
C SER A 156 6.45 -2.92 14.47
N LYS A 157 6.63 -1.60 14.61
CA LYS A 157 6.28 -0.89 15.86
C LYS A 157 4.79 -0.96 16.20
N ASN A 158 3.91 -0.99 15.20
CA ASN A 158 2.48 -1.21 15.45
C ASN A 158 2.19 -2.59 16.02
N ALA A 159 2.96 -3.61 15.62
CA ALA A 159 2.80 -4.98 16.11
C ALA A 159 3.27 -5.17 17.56
N GLU A 160 3.95 -4.21 18.17
CA GLU A 160 4.43 -4.24 19.56
C GLU A 160 3.34 -3.89 20.59
N GLY A 161 2.10 -3.66 20.16
CA GLY A 161 0.99 -3.38 21.07
C GLY A 161 -0.36 -3.75 20.48
N LEU A 162 -1.41 -3.65 21.31
CA LEU A 162 -2.78 -4.02 20.92
C LEU A 162 -3.41 -2.98 19.98
N GLY A 163 -4.12 -3.48 18.98
CA GLY A 163 -4.99 -2.71 18.10
C GLY A 163 -4.27 -2.11 16.89
N GLY A 164 -5.07 -1.84 15.85
CA GLY A 164 -4.58 -1.45 14.52
C GLY A 164 -3.92 -0.08 14.43
N ARG A 165 -3.83 0.67 15.53
CA ARG A 165 -3.27 2.03 15.58
C ARG A 165 -2.31 2.23 16.76
N HIS A 166 -1.73 1.17 17.28
CA HIS A 166 -0.85 1.25 18.45
C HIS A 166 0.28 2.28 18.26
N VAL A 167 0.92 2.28 17.10
CA VAL A 167 2.02 3.19 16.78
C VAL A 167 1.60 4.67 16.77
N LEU A 168 0.30 4.96 16.59
CA LEU A 168 -0.25 6.32 16.56
C LEU A 168 -0.75 6.79 17.93
N SER A 169 -0.92 5.90 18.89
CA SER A 169 -1.45 6.20 20.23
C SER A 169 -0.41 6.79 21.20
N LYS A 170 0.87 6.63 20.89
CA LYS A 170 1.96 7.28 21.61
C LYS A 170 2.10 8.69 21.06
N GLU A 171 2.11 9.69 21.96
CA GLU A 171 2.46 11.08 21.64
C GLU A 171 3.61 11.07 20.63
N ARG A 172 3.42 11.79 19.50
CA ARG A 172 4.30 11.78 18.31
C ARG A 172 5.71 11.38 18.67
N PRO A 173 6.17 10.18 18.39
CA PRO A 173 7.56 9.89 18.57
C PRO A 173 8.29 10.88 17.66
N THR A 174 9.15 11.70 18.23
CA THR A 174 10.24 12.29 17.48
C THR A 174 11.03 11.09 16.97
N LEU A 175 10.60 10.56 15.83
CA LEU A 175 11.30 9.52 15.11
C LEU A 175 12.58 10.18 14.60
N ASN A 176 13.59 10.24 15.47
CA ASN A 176 14.97 10.42 15.05
C ASN A 176 15.30 9.19 14.20
N LEU A 177 14.93 9.27 12.94
CA LEU A 177 15.30 8.33 11.89
C LEU A 177 16.71 8.72 11.44
N GLU A 178 17.69 8.44 12.26
CA GLU A 178 19.05 8.26 11.77
C GLU A 178 18.98 7.01 10.87
N LEU A 179 19.08 7.25 9.56
CA LEU A 179 19.16 6.25 8.50
C LEU A 179 20.60 5.82 8.33
#